data_a34f5c490adc74035585198279e0ae5a
#
_entry.id   a34f5c490adc74035585198279e0ae5a
#
_cell.length_a   1.000
_cell.length_b   1.000
_cell.length_c   1.000
_cell.angle_alpha   90.00
_cell.angle_beta   90.00
_cell.angle_gamma   90.00
#
_symmetry.space_group_name_H-M   'P 1'
#
loop_
_entity.id
_entity.type
_entity.pdbx_description
1 polymer ?
#
loop_
_entity_poly.entity_id
_entity_poly.type
_entity_poly.pdbx_seq_one_letter_code
_entity_poly.pdbx_strand_id
1 'polypeptide(L)'
;MKVVKYPCKAEWKELLSRPALSVEGLYERVQAVLDTVRKGGDKALKDYELQFDKVQLDSLAVSQAELDEAATLVPADLRSAIDRAAQNIRKFHESQLPSLSKVETTPGVTCWQKAVPITKVGLYIPGGTAPLFSTVLMLAIPARTAGCTEIVLCTPPGRDGKVNPAILYAAQVAGVNRFFKLGGSQAIAAMAYGTESVPKVSKIFGPGNPYVTAAKQIVSLKDVAIDMPAGPSEVEVIADANANPAFVAADLLSQAEHGRDSQVILLTTSAQFIDKVQAEVDRQIALLPRNEIAQAALENSRMILLGNDDEIIEMTNEYAPEHLIIQTANANELAERVVNAGSVFIGPWSPESAGDYASGTNHTLPTSGYAKAYSGVNIDSFMRKITFQELTREGLASLGPVIETMAAGESLDAHKNAVTLRLKEL
;
A
#
# COMPACT_ATOMS: atom_id res chain seq x y z
N MET A 1 -1.10 24.11 14.16
CA MET A 1 -0.98 24.01 12.68
C MET A 1 -0.90 25.39 12.03
N LYS A 2 -0.29 25.51 10.81
CA LYS A 2 -0.27 26.78 10.07
C LYS A 2 -1.63 27.00 9.37
N VAL A 3 -2.25 28.16 9.61
CA VAL A 3 -3.50 28.56 8.93
C VAL A 3 -3.18 29.39 7.70
N VAL A 4 -3.76 29.03 6.54
CA VAL A 4 -3.62 29.75 5.27
C VAL A 4 -5.02 30.09 4.76
N LYS A 5 -5.22 31.37 4.38
CA LYS A 5 -6.54 31.86 3.95
C LYS A 5 -6.48 32.30 2.49
N TYR A 6 -7.35 31.71 1.67
CA TYR A 6 -7.54 32.04 0.27
C TYR A 6 -6.24 32.11 -0.55
N PRO A 7 -5.41 31.01 -0.50
CA PRO A 7 -4.17 30.99 -1.26
C PRO A 7 -4.46 31.04 -2.76
N CYS A 8 -3.67 31.80 -3.51
CA CYS A 8 -3.79 31.75 -4.96
C CYS A 8 -3.21 30.43 -5.51
N LYS A 9 -3.65 30.01 -6.69
CA LYS A 9 -3.22 28.73 -7.29
C LYS A 9 -1.69 28.59 -7.45
N ALA A 10 -0.98 29.70 -7.64
CA ALA A 10 0.48 29.69 -7.73
C ALA A 10 1.17 29.27 -6.43
N GLU A 11 0.53 29.45 -5.28
CA GLU A 11 1.04 29.08 -3.96
C GLU A 11 0.77 27.60 -3.62
N TRP A 12 -0.18 26.95 -4.31
CA TRP A 12 -0.61 25.58 -3.98
C TRP A 12 0.54 24.58 -4.00
N LYS A 13 1.42 24.66 -4.99
CA LYS A 13 2.57 23.75 -5.10
C LYS A 13 3.46 23.77 -3.84
N GLU A 14 3.68 24.93 -3.25
CA GLU A 14 4.46 25.07 -2.02
C GLU A 14 3.66 24.63 -0.80
N LEU A 15 2.40 25.04 -0.71
CA LEU A 15 1.52 24.69 0.40
C LEU A 15 1.27 23.19 0.54
N LEU A 16 1.15 22.50 -0.58
CA LEU A 16 0.90 21.06 -0.66
C LEU A 16 2.20 20.25 -0.71
N SER A 17 3.36 20.91 -0.58
CA SER A 17 4.63 20.19 -0.54
C SER A 17 4.71 19.31 0.71
N ARG A 18 5.21 18.11 0.51
CA ARG A 18 5.37 17.13 1.57
C ARG A 18 6.73 17.24 2.23
N PRO A 19 6.85 16.85 3.51
CA PRO A 19 8.14 16.79 4.17
C PRO A 19 9.11 15.94 3.37
N ALA A 20 10.26 16.51 2.98
CA ALA A 20 11.30 15.78 2.29
C ALA A 20 12.24 15.14 3.30
N LEU A 21 12.34 13.82 3.29
CA LEU A 21 13.41 13.13 4.03
C LEU A 21 14.73 13.32 3.29
N SER A 22 15.78 13.69 4.02
CA SER A 22 17.14 13.68 3.47
C SER A 22 17.53 12.24 3.13
N VAL A 23 17.66 11.95 1.84
CA VAL A 23 18.08 10.63 1.34
C VAL A 23 19.58 10.56 1.02
N GLU A 24 20.34 11.59 1.37
CA GLU A 24 21.78 11.65 1.08
C GLU A 24 22.52 10.47 1.73
N GLY A 25 23.26 9.73 0.93
CA GLY A 25 23.97 8.53 1.35
C GLY A 25 23.10 7.33 1.78
N LEU A 26 21.76 7.47 1.74
CA LEU A 26 20.83 6.39 2.11
C LEU A 26 20.94 5.22 1.13
N TYR A 27 20.86 5.50 -0.16
CA TYR A 27 20.89 4.47 -1.20
C TYR A 27 22.21 3.69 -1.19
N GLU A 28 23.34 4.34 -0.97
CA GLU A 28 24.65 3.66 -0.89
C GLU A 28 24.73 2.71 0.30
N ARG A 29 24.24 3.14 1.48
CA ARG A 29 24.19 2.31 2.68
C ARG A 29 23.26 1.11 2.49
N VAL A 30 22.12 1.32 1.90
CA VAL A 30 21.16 0.25 1.61
C VAL A 30 21.74 -0.71 0.58
N GLN A 31 22.36 -0.21 -0.50
CA GLN A 31 23.02 -1.06 -1.51
C GLN A 31 24.06 -1.98 -0.88
N ALA A 32 24.88 -1.46 0.06
CA ALA A 32 25.86 -2.26 0.77
C ALA A 32 25.23 -3.41 1.57
N VAL A 33 24.07 -3.17 2.22
CA VAL A 33 23.32 -4.22 2.91
C VAL A 33 22.81 -5.27 1.92
N LEU A 34 22.20 -4.83 0.81
CA LEU A 34 21.68 -5.72 -0.23
C LEU A 34 22.76 -6.62 -0.80
N ASP A 35 23.93 -6.05 -1.12
CA ASP A 35 25.08 -6.79 -1.67
C ASP A 35 25.67 -7.79 -0.65
N THR A 36 25.70 -7.42 0.63
CA THR A 36 26.19 -8.28 1.70
C THR A 36 25.26 -9.49 1.88
N VAL A 37 23.94 -9.27 1.90
CA VAL A 37 22.98 -10.38 2.00
C VAL A 37 23.03 -11.27 0.76
N ARG A 38 23.13 -10.69 -0.44
CA ARG A 38 23.24 -11.44 -1.70
C ARG A 38 24.44 -12.40 -1.68
N LYS A 39 25.56 -12.01 -1.05
CA LYS A 39 26.79 -12.84 -0.98
C LYS A 39 26.84 -13.78 0.21
N GLY A 40 26.31 -13.34 1.34
CA GLY A 40 26.49 -14.02 2.64
C GLY A 40 25.29 -14.81 3.13
N GLY A 41 24.14 -14.75 2.44
CA GLY A 41 22.95 -15.52 2.78
C GLY A 41 22.50 -15.39 4.24
N ASP A 42 22.09 -16.48 4.84
CA ASP A 42 21.58 -16.52 6.23
C ASP A 42 22.58 -16.01 7.26
N LYS A 43 23.88 -16.21 7.01
CA LYS A 43 24.91 -15.69 7.91
C LYS A 43 24.86 -14.17 7.96
N ALA A 44 24.82 -13.51 6.81
CA ALA A 44 24.73 -12.04 6.74
C ALA A 44 23.44 -11.52 7.40
N LEU A 45 22.31 -12.23 7.24
CA LEU A 45 21.07 -11.88 7.90
C LEU A 45 21.18 -11.93 9.42
N LYS A 46 21.74 -13.00 9.99
CA LYS A 46 21.95 -13.12 11.43
C LYS A 46 22.89 -12.06 11.99
N ASP A 47 23.95 -11.74 11.23
CA ASP A 47 24.89 -10.67 11.61
C ASP A 47 24.19 -9.30 11.64
N TYR A 48 23.28 -9.03 10.69
CA TYR A 48 22.49 -7.79 10.66
C TYR A 48 21.41 -7.71 11.75
N GLU A 49 20.72 -8.84 12.07
CA GLU A 49 19.77 -8.85 13.19
C GLU A 49 20.50 -8.56 14.52
N LEU A 50 21.71 -9.10 14.70
CA LEU A 50 22.53 -8.77 15.87
C LEU A 50 22.96 -7.30 15.85
N GLN A 51 23.33 -6.76 14.68
CA GLN A 51 23.82 -5.39 14.55
C GLN A 51 22.71 -4.35 14.73
N PHE A 52 21.55 -4.53 14.09
CA PHE A 52 20.47 -3.53 14.02
C PHE A 52 19.43 -3.75 15.12
N ASP A 53 18.94 -4.96 15.27
CA ASP A 53 17.87 -5.28 16.22
C ASP A 53 18.40 -5.76 17.58
N LYS A 54 19.75 -5.96 17.71
CA LYS A 54 20.44 -6.40 18.94
C LYS A 54 19.99 -7.77 19.41
N VAL A 55 19.64 -8.63 18.47
CA VAL A 55 19.14 -9.99 18.75
C VAL A 55 20.03 -11.03 18.07
N GLN A 56 20.51 -11.98 18.84
CA GLN A 56 21.20 -13.15 18.32
C GLN A 56 20.16 -14.26 18.04
N LEU A 57 20.07 -14.69 16.79
CA LEU A 57 19.12 -15.69 16.35
C LEU A 57 19.82 -16.99 15.96
N ASP A 58 19.38 -18.12 16.55
CA ASP A 58 19.79 -19.45 16.11
C ASP A 58 19.09 -19.82 14.79
N SER A 59 17.80 -19.49 14.68
CA SER A 59 16.97 -19.70 13.50
C SER A 59 16.31 -18.39 13.05
N LEU A 60 16.34 -18.13 11.75
CA LEU A 60 15.60 -17.02 11.13
C LEU A 60 14.10 -17.34 10.99
N ALA A 61 13.74 -18.61 10.86
CA ALA A 61 12.35 -19.03 10.76
C ALA A 61 11.68 -19.04 12.14
N VAL A 62 10.41 -18.64 12.18
CA VAL A 62 9.53 -18.85 13.32
C VAL A 62 9.19 -20.33 13.43
N SER A 63 9.32 -20.91 14.61
CA SER A 63 9.02 -22.32 14.87
C SER A 63 7.51 -22.57 14.97
N GLN A 64 7.09 -23.81 14.76
CA GLN A 64 5.70 -24.21 14.96
C GLN A 64 5.27 -23.99 16.42
N ALA A 65 6.15 -24.23 17.38
CA ALA A 65 5.86 -23.99 18.79
C ALA A 65 5.55 -22.51 19.09
N GLU A 66 6.27 -21.56 18.47
CA GLU A 66 5.99 -20.12 18.60
C GLU A 66 4.64 -19.76 17.97
N LEU A 67 4.28 -20.40 16.85
CA LEU A 67 2.97 -20.19 16.21
C LEU A 67 1.83 -20.73 17.07
N ASP A 68 2.00 -21.92 17.66
CA ASP A 68 0.99 -22.55 18.52
C ASP A 68 0.80 -21.77 19.83
N GLU A 69 1.91 -21.26 20.41
CA GLU A 69 1.90 -20.42 21.61
C GLU A 69 1.20 -19.07 21.35
N ALA A 70 1.38 -18.49 20.18
CA ALA A 70 0.88 -17.14 19.86
C ALA A 70 -0.63 -17.00 20.10
N ALA A 71 -1.44 -17.97 19.70
CA ALA A 71 -2.89 -17.95 19.89
C ALA A 71 -3.29 -17.94 21.39
N THR A 72 -2.46 -18.46 22.26
CA THR A 72 -2.72 -18.51 23.72
C THR A 72 -2.31 -17.21 24.41
N LEU A 73 -1.32 -16.51 23.86
CA LEU A 73 -0.78 -15.27 24.43
C LEU A 73 -1.59 -14.01 24.05
N VAL A 74 -2.34 -14.06 22.93
CA VAL A 74 -3.20 -12.93 22.53
C VAL A 74 -4.48 -12.93 23.36
N PRO A 75 -4.85 -11.78 23.98
CA PRO A 75 -6.11 -11.65 24.73
C PRO A 75 -7.34 -12.03 23.90
N ALA A 76 -8.35 -12.59 24.54
CA ALA A 76 -9.53 -13.13 23.84
C ALA A 76 -10.34 -12.06 23.09
N ASP A 77 -10.45 -10.86 23.65
CA ASP A 77 -11.08 -9.70 23.03
C ASP A 77 -10.32 -9.25 21.78
N LEU A 78 -8.99 -9.18 21.85
CA LEU A 78 -8.15 -8.85 20.69
C LEU A 78 -8.24 -9.92 19.59
N ARG A 79 -8.27 -11.22 19.95
CA ARG A 79 -8.48 -12.29 18.96
C ARG A 79 -9.82 -12.12 18.24
N SER A 80 -10.89 -11.88 19.00
CA SER A 80 -12.23 -11.66 18.43
C SER A 80 -12.26 -10.44 17.49
N ALA A 81 -11.54 -9.37 17.85
CA ALA A 81 -11.41 -8.18 16.98
C ALA A 81 -10.64 -8.48 15.69
N ILE A 82 -9.49 -9.18 15.77
CA ILE A 82 -8.71 -9.62 14.62
C ILE A 82 -9.55 -10.51 13.70
N ASP A 83 -10.27 -11.49 14.25
CA ASP A 83 -11.11 -12.41 13.48
C ASP A 83 -12.23 -11.66 12.75
N ARG A 84 -12.86 -10.68 13.41
CA ARG A 84 -13.91 -9.86 12.80
C ARG A 84 -13.38 -8.97 11.68
N ALA A 85 -12.24 -8.32 11.90
CA ALA A 85 -11.55 -7.53 10.90
C ALA A 85 -11.17 -8.40 9.68
N ALA A 86 -10.59 -9.57 9.91
CA ALA A 86 -10.22 -10.52 8.87
C ALA A 86 -11.41 -10.95 8.00
N GLN A 87 -12.60 -11.18 8.61
CA GLN A 87 -13.82 -11.51 7.88
C GLN A 87 -14.27 -10.37 6.94
N ASN A 88 -14.27 -9.13 7.44
CA ASN A 88 -14.65 -7.96 6.66
C ASN A 88 -13.67 -7.71 5.50
N ILE A 89 -12.37 -7.76 5.78
CA ILE A 89 -11.31 -7.59 4.76
C ILE A 89 -11.44 -8.67 3.68
N ARG A 90 -11.65 -9.93 4.08
CA ARG A 90 -11.84 -11.03 3.13
C ARG A 90 -13.07 -10.81 2.25
N LYS A 91 -14.21 -10.48 2.86
CA LYS A 91 -15.47 -10.24 2.13
C LYS A 91 -15.33 -9.12 1.10
N PHE A 92 -14.65 -8.02 1.46
CA PHE A 92 -14.43 -6.90 0.55
C PHE A 92 -13.50 -7.29 -0.61
N HIS A 93 -12.39 -7.98 -0.31
CA HIS A 93 -11.45 -8.39 -1.35
C HIS A 93 -11.97 -9.53 -2.24
N GLU A 94 -12.81 -10.43 -1.73
CA GLU A 94 -13.50 -11.44 -2.56
C GLU A 94 -14.38 -10.82 -3.63
N SER A 95 -15.02 -9.68 -3.35
CA SER A 95 -15.82 -8.95 -4.33
C SER A 95 -15.03 -8.35 -5.51
N GLN A 96 -13.69 -8.28 -5.38
CA GLN A 96 -12.79 -7.76 -6.41
C GLN A 96 -12.25 -8.85 -7.35
N LEU A 97 -12.60 -10.13 -7.12
CA LEU A 97 -12.10 -11.22 -7.96
C LEU A 97 -12.59 -11.04 -9.41
N PRO A 98 -11.66 -11.06 -10.40
CA PRO A 98 -12.02 -10.79 -11.78
C PRO A 98 -12.82 -11.92 -12.40
N SER A 99 -13.82 -11.57 -13.21
CA SER A 99 -14.55 -12.49 -14.06
C SER A 99 -13.86 -12.61 -15.42
N LEU A 100 -13.94 -13.82 -16.02
CA LEU A 100 -13.45 -14.05 -17.37
C LEU A 100 -14.45 -13.51 -18.40
N SER A 101 -14.01 -12.65 -19.30
CA SER A 101 -14.79 -12.19 -20.47
C SER A 101 -14.01 -12.49 -21.75
N LYS A 102 -14.66 -13.15 -22.71
CA LYS A 102 -14.13 -13.36 -24.07
C LYS A 102 -14.80 -12.38 -25.03
N VAL A 103 -14.01 -11.77 -25.90
CA VAL A 103 -14.47 -10.81 -26.89
C VAL A 103 -14.12 -11.32 -28.29
N GLU A 104 -15.08 -11.49 -29.14
CA GLU A 104 -14.87 -11.70 -30.57
C GLU A 104 -14.66 -10.32 -31.21
N THR A 105 -13.42 -10.01 -31.58
CA THR A 105 -13.03 -8.69 -32.15
C THR A 105 -13.33 -8.61 -33.64
N THR A 106 -13.31 -9.73 -34.31
CA THR A 106 -13.69 -9.95 -35.72
C THR A 106 -14.22 -11.38 -35.79
N PRO A 107 -15.19 -11.70 -36.68
CA PRO A 107 -15.69 -13.07 -36.82
C PRO A 107 -14.55 -14.10 -36.94
N GLY A 108 -14.53 -15.07 -36.03
CA GLY A 108 -13.48 -16.07 -35.91
C GLY A 108 -12.19 -15.62 -35.20
N VAL A 109 -12.16 -14.43 -34.59
CA VAL A 109 -11.02 -13.93 -33.80
C VAL A 109 -11.46 -13.63 -32.38
N THR A 110 -11.11 -14.49 -31.44
CA THR A 110 -11.49 -14.35 -30.02
C THR A 110 -10.30 -13.97 -29.15
N CYS A 111 -10.45 -12.89 -28.39
CA CYS A 111 -9.43 -12.40 -27.46
C CYS A 111 -10.00 -12.39 -26.03
N TRP A 112 -9.14 -12.71 -25.03
CA TRP A 112 -9.52 -12.61 -23.62
C TRP A 112 -8.31 -12.40 -22.72
N GLN A 113 -8.58 -11.98 -21.48
CA GLN A 113 -7.59 -11.93 -20.40
C GLN A 113 -7.93 -12.98 -19.34
N LYS A 114 -6.92 -13.70 -18.88
CA LYS A 114 -7.00 -14.59 -17.73
C LYS A 114 -6.18 -14.00 -16.59
N ALA A 115 -6.84 -13.72 -15.47
CA ALA A 115 -6.14 -13.38 -14.23
C ALA A 115 -5.55 -14.64 -13.61
N VAL A 116 -4.27 -14.58 -13.26
CA VAL A 116 -3.55 -15.67 -12.58
C VAL A 116 -2.80 -15.12 -11.37
N PRO A 117 -2.84 -15.80 -10.21
CA PRO A 117 -2.13 -15.34 -9.03
C PRO A 117 -0.62 -15.31 -9.22
N ILE A 118 0.03 -14.40 -8.52
CA ILE A 118 1.48 -14.45 -8.31
C ILE A 118 1.75 -15.59 -7.33
N THR A 119 2.53 -16.57 -7.72
CA THR A 119 2.72 -17.80 -6.95
C THR A 119 3.36 -17.54 -5.58
N LYS A 120 4.44 -16.71 -5.57
CA LYS A 120 5.25 -16.42 -4.38
C LYS A 120 5.29 -14.92 -4.13
N VAL A 121 4.81 -14.48 -2.97
CA VAL A 121 4.81 -13.08 -2.56
C VAL A 121 5.50 -12.91 -1.20
N GLY A 122 6.22 -11.82 -1.05
CA GLY A 122 6.84 -11.41 0.20
C GLY A 122 6.06 -10.29 0.85
N LEU A 123 5.79 -10.41 2.13
CA LEU A 123 5.13 -9.41 2.95
C LEU A 123 6.11 -8.92 4.01
N TYR A 124 6.39 -7.64 3.99
CA TYR A 124 7.19 -6.98 5.02
C TYR A 124 6.27 -6.28 6.02
N ILE A 125 6.39 -6.65 7.28
CA ILE A 125 5.67 -6.02 8.38
C ILE A 125 6.68 -5.27 9.24
N PRO A 126 6.61 -3.94 9.32
CA PRO A 126 7.55 -3.19 10.11
C PRO A 126 7.43 -3.53 11.60
N GLY A 127 8.57 -3.53 12.26
CA GLY A 127 8.65 -3.51 13.71
C GLY A 127 8.73 -2.06 14.21
N GLY A 128 8.89 -1.90 15.51
CA GLY A 128 9.05 -0.60 16.14
C GLY A 128 8.18 -0.46 17.39
N THR A 129 7.62 0.71 17.60
CA THR A 129 6.87 1.03 18.84
C THR A 129 5.46 0.41 18.89
N ALA A 130 4.94 -0.08 17.76
CA ALA A 130 3.61 -0.68 17.66
C ALA A 130 3.67 -2.00 16.86
N PRO A 131 3.02 -3.07 17.31
CA PRO A 131 2.88 -4.31 16.56
C PRO A 131 1.79 -4.13 15.48
N LEU A 132 2.18 -3.97 14.21
CA LEU A 132 1.25 -3.69 13.11
C LEU A 132 0.60 -4.98 12.58
N PHE A 133 -0.17 -5.68 13.43
CA PHE A 133 -0.91 -6.88 13.04
C PHE A 133 -2.04 -6.60 12.04
N SER A 134 -2.57 -5.38 11.99
CA SER A 134 -3.53 -4.95 10.96
C SER A 134 -2.91 -5.01 9.56
N THR A 135 -1.66 -4.56 9.39
CA THR A 135 -0.94 -4.63 8.12
C THR A 135 -0.76 -6.07 7.64
N VAL A 136 -0.63 -7.03 8.58
CA VAL A 136 -0.62 -8.46 8.21
C VAL A 136 -1.93 -8.86 7.54
N LEU A 137 -3.08 -8.49 8.13
CA LEU A 137 -4.39 -8.79 7.55
C LEU A 137 -4.57 -8.13 6.19
N MET A 138 -4.19 -6.85 6.08
CA MET A 138 -4.34 -6.04 4.87
C MET A 138 -3.49 -6.55 3.68
N LEU A 139 -2.39 -7.24 3.93
CA LEU A 139 -1.53 -7.79 2.89
C LEU A 139 -1.77 -9.28 2.65
N ALA A 140 -1.89 -10.08 3.71
CA ALA A 140 -1.97 -11.52 3.57
C ALA A 140 -3.36 -12.02 3.13
N ILE A 141 -4.45 -11.39 3.59
CA ILE A 141 -5.80 -11.79 3.18
C ILE A 141 -6.01 -11.59 1.67
N PRO A 142 -5.75 -10.41 1.07
CA PRO A 142 -5.89 -10.28 -0.38
C PRO A 142 -4.91 -11.18 -1.16
N ALA A 143 -3.69 -11.40 -0.66
CA ALA A 143 -2.76 -12.34 -1.28
C ALA A 143 -3.35 -13.77 -1.32
N ARG A 144 -3.91 -14.23 -0.20
CA ARG A 144 -4.54 -15.55 -0.09
C ARG A 144 -5.80 -15.65 -0.94
N THR A 145 -6.64 -14.62 -0.90
CA THR A 145 -7.88 -14.53 -1.69
C THR A 145 -7.59 -14.53 -3.20
N ALA A 146 -6.53 -13.86 -3.64
CA ALA A 146 -6.07 -13.90 -5.02
C ALA A 146 -5.56 -15.28 -5.46
N GLY A 147 -5.21 -16.16 -4.51
CA GLY A 147 -4.72 -17.51 -4.79
C GLY A 147 -3.19 -17.65 -4.77
N CYS A 148 -2.46 -16.72 -4.15
CA CYS A 148 -1.02 -16.89 -3.91
C CYS A 148 -0.77 -18.14 -3.05
N THR A 149 0.10 -19.05 -3.53
CA THR A 149 0.32 -20.33 -2.88
C THR A 149 1.43 -20.28 -1.83
N GLU A 150 2.41 -19.40 -1.99
CA GLU A 150 3.50 -19.18 -1.04
C GLU A 150 3.54 -17.73 -0.61
N ILE A 151 3.23 -17.47 0.66
CA ILE A 151 3.21 -16.14 1.27
C ILE A 151 4.30 -16.13 2.34
N VAL A 152 5.38 -15.39 2.05
CA VAL A 152 6.54 -15.23 2.93
C VAL A 152 6.36 -13.93 3.72
N LEU A 153 6.32 -14.03 5.04
CA LEU A 153 6.23 -12.87 5.92
C LEU A 153 7.55 -12.67 6.65
N CYS A 154 8.09 -11.46 6.55
CA CYS A 154 9.25 -11.00 7.31
C CYS A 154 8.84 -9.86 8.25
N THR A 155 9.21 -9.99 9.53
CA THR A 155 9.00 -8.95 10.56
C THR A 155 10.14 -9.04 11.57
N PRO A 156 10.65 -7.89 12.07
CA PRO A 156 11.73 -7.93 13.06
C PRO A 156 11.27 -8.60 14.36
N PRO A 157 12.15 -9.37 15.00
CA PRO A 157 11.89 -9.92 16.33
C PRO A 157 11.99 -8.83 17.40
N GLY A 158 11.39 -9.10 18.56
CA GLY A 158 11.65 -8.37 19.78
C GLY A 158 13.04 -8.69 20.35
N ARG A 159 13.47 -7.99 21.38
CA ARG A 159 14.77 -8.21 22.05
C ARG A 159 14.94 -9.59 22.65
N ASP A 160 13.84 -10.29 22.88
CA ASP A 160 13.78 -11.68 23.34
C ASP A 160 13.93 -12.72 22.19
N GLY A 161 14.11 -12.26 20.96
CA GLY A 161 14.20 -13.10 19.76
C GLY A 161 12.88 -13.67 19.30
N LYS A 162 11.73 -13.22 19.84
CA LYS A 162 10.40 -13.68 19.46
C LYS A 162 9.67 -12.60 18.64
N VAL A 163 8.77 -13.03 17.76
CA VAL A 163 7.83 -12.14 17.06
C VAL A 163 6.64 -11.87 17.98
N ASN A 164 6.08 -10.67 17.92
CA ASN A 164 4.90 -10.32 18.69
C ASN A 164 3.75 -11.31 18.43
N PRO A 165 3.12 -11.89 19.46
CA PRO A 165 2.08 -12.91 19.32
C PRO A 165 0.88 -12.46 18.46
N ALA A 166 0.47 -11.18 18.54
CA ALA A 166 -0.65 -10.67 17.75
C ALA A 166 -0.32 -10.65 16.24
N ILE A 167 0.95 -10.39 15.84
CA ILE A 167 1.41 -10.50 14.45
C ILE A 167 1.31 -11.95 13.98
N LEU A 168 1.78 -12.91 14.77
CA LEU A 168 1.73 -14.34 14.43
C LEU A 168 0.30 -14.84 14.33
N TYR A 169 -0.57 -14.46 15.29
CA TYR A 169 -1.98 -14.82 15.25
C TYR A 169 -2.69 -14.27 14.02
N ALA A 170 -2.53 -12.97 13.74
CA ALA A 170 -3.10 -12.36 12.54
C ALA A 170 -2.62 -13.04 11.25
N ALA A 171 -1.35 -13.41 11.19
CA ALA A 171 -0.77 -14.07 10.03
C ALA A 171 -1.30 -15.50 9.84
N GLN A 172 -1.56 -16.24 10.93
CA GLN A 172 -2.23 -17.55 10.88
C GLN A 172 -3.67 -17.40 10.38
N VAL A 173 -4.45 -16.45 10.92
CA VAL A 173 -5.83 -16.15 10.49
C VAL A 173 -5.89 -15.76 9.03
N ALA A 174 -4.89 -15.02 8.54
CA ALA A 174 -4.79 -14.60 7.14
C ALA A 174 -4.24 -15.67 6.19
N GLY A 175 -3.74 -16.81 6.71
CA GLY A 175 -3.26 -17.94 5.91
C GLY A 175 -1.82 -17.80 5.38
N VAL A 176 -0.97 -17.04 6.07
CA VAL A 176 0.48 -17.02 5.82
C VAL A 176 1.07 -18.41 6.09
N ASN A 177 2.06 -18.83 5.31
CA ASN A 177 2.65 -20.18 5.43
C ASN A 177 4.17 -20.20 5.60
N ARG A 178 4.84 -19.05 5.54
CA ARG A 178 6.28 -18.91 5.80
C ARG A 178 6.54 -17.66 6.63
N PHE A 179 7.19 -17.81 7.78
CA PHE A 179 7.38 -16.74 8.76
C PHE A 179 8.86 -16.61 9.11
N PHE A 180 9.39 -15.37 9.05
CA PHE A 180 10.80 -15.09 9.32
C PHE A 180 10.98 -13.90 10.25
N LYS A 181 11.93 -14.01 11.17
CA LYS A 181 12.34 -13.04 12.16
C LYS A 181 13.39 -12.10 11.53
N LEU A 182 12.94 -11.24 10.61
CA LEU A 182 13.82 -10.37 9.82
C LEU A 182 13.22 -8.98 9.70
N GLY A 183 14.00 -7.96 10.06
CA GLY A 183 13.65 -6.57 9.92
C GLY A 183 14.38 -5.85 8.78
N GLY A 184 14.11 -4.56 8.59
CA GLY A 184 14.89 -3.63 7.78
C GLY A 184 15.13 -3.99 6.31
N SER A 185 16.13 -3.36 5.73
CA SER A 185 16.54 -3.59 4.34
C SER A 185 17.08 -4.99 4.07
N GLN A 186 17.62 -5.67 5.10
CA GLN A 186 18.09 -7.06 4.99
C GLN A 186 16.93 -8.04 4.77
N ALA A 187 15.74 -7.79 5.32
CA ALA A 187 14.54 -8.59 5.05
C ALA A 187 14.11 -8.45 3.58
N ILE A 188 14.16 -7.24 3.04
CA ILE A 188 13.88 -6.99 1.61
C ILE A 188 14.89 -7.72 0.72
N ALA A 189 16.18 -7.67 1.07
CA ALA A 189 17.23 -8.39 0.37
C ALA A 189 16.99 -9.90 0.38
N ALA A 190 16.65 -10.48 1.55
CA ALA A 190 16.36 -11.89 1.70
C ALA A 190 15.21 -12.35 0.79
N MET A 191 14.10 -11.61 0.77
CA MET A 191 12.96 -11.91 -0.11
C MET A 191 13.28 -11.70 -1.59
N ALA A 192 14.09 -10.70 -1.93
CA ALA A 192 14.43 -10.38 -3.32
C ALA A 192 15.40 -11.40 -3.94
N TYR A 193 16.38 -11.86 -3.19
CA TYR A 193 17.44 -12.74 -3.71
C TYR A 193 17.24 -14.22 -3.38
N GLY A 194 16.56 -14.50 -2.27
CA GLY A 194 16.54 -15.81 -1.65
C GLY A 194 17.83 -16.06 -0.85
N THR A 195 17.71 -16.85 0.21
CA THR A 195 18.83 -17.35 1.01
C THR A 195 18.61 -18.82 1.31
N GLU A 196 19.43 -19.43 2.16
CA GLU A 196 19.27 -20.83 2.54
C GLU A 196 17.94 -21.10 3.24
N SER A 197 17.46 -20.14 4.08
CA SER A 197 16.18 -20.26 4.80
C SER A 197 15.04 -19.53 4.12
N VAL A 198 15.29 -18.33 3.58
CA VAL A 198 14.24 -17.46 3.04
C VAL A 198 14.08 -17.67 1.55
N PRO A 199 12.90 -18.12 1.07
CA PRO A 199 12.69 -18.32 -0.35
C PRO A 199 12.62 -17.00 -1.10
N LYS A 200 13.23 -16.96 -2.32
CA LYS A 200 13.04 -15.84 -3.24
C LYS A 200 11.57 -15.73 -3.64
N VAL A 201 11.06 -14.48 -3.67
CA VAL A 201 9.70 -14.17 -4.06
C VAL A 201 9.64 -13.43 -5.41
N SER A 202 8.44 -13.34 -5.98
CA SER A 202 8.21 -12.66 -7.27
C SER A 202 7.77 -11.21 -7.10
N LYS A 203 7.19 -10.86 -5.94
CA LYS A 203 6.76 -9.48 -5.63
C LYS A 203 6.80 -9.27 -4.12
N ILE A 204 7.26 -8.08 -3.69
CA ILE A 204 7.35 -7.69 -2.28
C ILE A 204 6.33 -6.59 -1.99
N PHE A 205 5.62 -6.74 -0.87
CA PHE A 205 4.63 -5.82 -0.37
C PHE A 205 4.96 -5.38 1.05
N GLY A 206 4.46 -4.23 1.43
CA GLY A 206 4.48 -3.74 2.80
C GLY A 206 5.10 -2.36 2.95
N PRO A 207 4.58 -1.59 3.92
CA PRO A 207 5.13 -0.30 4.30
C PRO A 207 6.45 -0.48 5.03
N GLY A 208 7.23 0.59 5.17
CA GLY A 208 8.46 0.54 5.93
C GLY A 208 9.11 1.91 6.10
N ASN A 209 10.12 1.94 6.93
CA ASN A 209 10.95 3.12 7.11
C ASN A 209 11.74 3.47 5.83
N PRO A 210 12.44 4.63 5.77
CA PRO A 210 13.19 5.04 4.57
C PRO A 210 14.19 4.00 4.05
N TYR A 211 14.82 3.20 4.93
CA TYR A 211 15.74 2.14 4.53
C TYR A 211 15.03 1.00 3.78
N VAL A 212 13.85 0.60 4.27
CA VAL A 212 13.02 -0.42 3.63
C VAL A 212 12.49 0.09 2.29
N THR A 213 12.03 1.33 2.24
CA THR A 213 11.56 1.98 1.01
C THR A 213 12.67 2.04 -0.04
N ALA A 214 13.87 2.50 0.34
CA ALA A 214 15.03 2.54 -0.55
C ALA A 214 15.43 1.13 -1.02
N ALA A 215 15.41 0.13 -0.14
CA ALA A 215 15.69 -1.26 -0.51
C ALA A 215 14.71 -1.79 -1.54
N LYS A 216 13.39 -1.56 -1.32
CA LYS A 216 12.35 -1.92 -2.29
C LYS A 216 12.58 -1.26 -3.65
N GLN A 217 12.88 0.03 -3.68
CA GLN A 217 13.16 0.76 -4.91
C GLN A 217 14.38 0.19 -5.65
N ILE A 218 15.48 -0.06 -4.94
CA ILE A 218 16.70 -0.62 -5.56
C ILE A 218 16.42 -2.00 -6.17
N VAL A 219 15.82 -2.93 -5.42
CA VAL A 219 15.56 -4.27 -5.92
C VAL A 219 14.52 -4.30 -7.05
N SER A 220 13.64 -3.29 -7.10
CA SER A 220 12.62 -3.18 -8.15
C SER A 220 13.19 -2.88 -9.53
N LEU A 221 14.41 -2.35 -9.60
CA LEU A 221 15.05 -2.01 -10.87
C LEU A 221 15.40 -3.26 -11.70
N LYS A 222 15.73 -4.39 -11.07
CA LYS A 222 16.25 -5.58 -11.77
C LYS A 222 15.86 -6.94 -11.18
N ASP A 223 15.51 -7.01 -9.89
CA ASP A 223 15.53 -8.28 -9.16
C ASP A 223 14.12 -8.81 -8.85
N VAL A 224 13.19 -7.96 -8.39
CA VAL A 224 11.85 -8.35 -7.91
C VAL A 224 10.87 -7.20 -8.05
N ALA A 225 9.60 -7.48 -8.36
CA ALA A 225 8.56 -6.45 -8.37
C ALA A 225 8.22 -5.98 -6.94
N ILE A 226 7.70 -4.76 -6.80
CA ILE A 226 7.19 -4.22 -5.54
C ILE A 226 5.74 -3.76 -5.68
N ASP A 227 5.07 -3.48 -4.56
CA ASP A 227 3.71 -2.94 -4.51
C ASP A 227 3.63 -1.54 -5.14
N MET A 228 4.13 -0.54 -4.40
CA MET A 228 4.15 0.85 -4.84
C MET A 228 5.26 1.61 -4.10
N PRO A 229 5.71 2.76 -4.64
CA PRO A 229 6.47 3.72 -3.85
C PRO A 229 5.60 4.24 -2.70
N ALA A 230 6.17 4.34 -1.51
CA ALA A 230 5.49 4.91 -0.34
C ALA A 230 6.38 5.95 0.32
N GLY A 231 5.77 6.98 0.84
CA GLY A 231 6.38 8.01 1.68
C GLY A 231 5.73 8.03 3.06
N PRO A 232 5.87 9.14 3.81
CA PRO A 232 5.18 9.35 5.06
C PRO A 232 3.66 9.32 4.91
N SER A 233 2.96 8.95 5.98
CA SER A 233 1.50 8.86 6.01
C SER A 233 0.83 10.24 5.95
N GLU A 234 -0.33 10.31 5.30
CA GLU A 234 -1.04 11.55 5.00
C GLU A 234 -2.54 11.42 5.23
N VAL A 235 -3.17 12.46 5.77
CA VAL A 235 -4.63 12.61 5.74
C VAL A 235 -5.03 14.02 5.31
N GLU A 236 -6.06 14.08 4.48
CA GLU A 236 -6.78 15.32 4.19
C GLU A 236 -8.21 15.19 4.69
N VAL A 237 -8.67 16.20 5.43
CA VAL A 237 -10.06 16.29 5.89
C VAL A 237 -10.71 17.48 5.21
N ILE A 238 -11.82 17.24 4.52
CA ILE A 238 -12.73 18.28 4.02
C ILE A 238 -13.86 18.42 5.03
N ALA A 239 -14.09 19.62 5.56
CA ALA A 239 -15.14 19.85 6.53
C ALA A 239 -15.83 21.19 6.33
N ASP A 240 -17.17 21.24 6.50
CA ASP A 240 -17.97 22.46 6.48
C ASP A 240 -18.21 23.03 7.89
N ALA A 241 -18.95 24.10 7.98
CA ALA A 241 -19.29 24.77 9.25
C ALA A 241 -20.14 23.90 10.20
N ASN A 242 -20.81 22.85 9.69
CA ASN A 242 -21.71 21.97 10.43
C ASN A 242 -21.01 20.70 10.93
N ALA A 243 -19.79 20.44 10.48
CA ALA A 243 -19.00 19.30 10.94
C ALA A 243 -18.73 19.39 12.45
N ASN A 244 -18.48 18.24 13.08
CA ASN A 244 -18.08 18.21 14.48
C ASN A 244 -16.57 18.48 14.60
N PRO A 245 -16.14 19.61 15.19
CA PRO A 245 -14.72 19.94 15.28
C PRO A 245 -13.90 18.94 16.09
N ALA A 246 -14.53 18.25 17.07
CA ALA A 246 -13.85 17.22 17.86
C ALA A 246 -13.56 15.96 17.03
N PHE A 247 -14.44 15.61 16.08
CA PHE A 247 -14.22 14.47 15.17
C PHE A 247 -13.11 14.80 14.18
N VAL A 248 -13.18 15.99 13.56
CA VAL A 248 -12.15 16.46 12.62
C VAL A 248 -10.77 16.52 13.29
N ALA A 249 -10.68 17.05 14.51
CA ALA A 249 -9.43 17.08 15.26
C ALA A 249 -8.91 15.67 15.57
N ALA A 250 -9.78 14.73 15.93
CA ALA A 250 -9.40 13.34 16.18
C ALA A 250 -8.87 12.66 14.92
N ASP A 251 -9.51 12.88 13.76
CA ASP A 251 -9.06 12.32 12.47
C ASP A 251 -7.70 12.92 12.02
N LEU A 252 -7.47 14.20 12.23
CA LEU A 252 -6.16 14.82 11.97
C LEU A 252 -5.07 14.25 12.89
N LEU A 253 -5.39 14.02 14.16
CA LEU A 253 -4.44 13.51 15.15
C LEU A 253 -4.17 12.01 14.99
N SER A 254 -5.14 11.21 14.53
CA SER A 254 -4.93 9.78 14.25
C SER A 254 -3.81 9.57 13.25
N GLN A 255 -3.70 10.42 12.24
CA GLN A 255 -2.62 10.35 11.26
C GLN A 255 -1.34 11.03 11.76
N ALA A 256 -1.44 12.12 12.50
CA ALA A 256 -0.27 12.83 13.03
C ALA A 256 0.56 11.97 14.00
N GLU A 257 -0.04 11.01 14.70
CA GLU A 257 0.70 10.14 15.63
C GLU A 257 1.50 9.01 14.95
N HIS A 258 1.35 8.78 13.63
CA HIS A 258 2.09 7.75 12.90
C HIS A 258 3.58 8.06 12.84
N GLY A 259 3.96 9.29 12.51
CA GLY A 259 5.36 9.68 12.36
C GLY A 259 5.58 11.18 12.39
N ARG A 260 6.79 11.63 12.76
CA ARG A 260 7.17 13.05 12.79
C ARG A 260 7.09 13.72 11.42
N ASP A 261 7.18 12.92 10.37
CA ASP A 261 7.12 13.29 8.96
C ASP A 261 5.73 13.12 8.33
N SER A 262 4.73 12.69 9.11
CA SER A 262 3.34 12.69 8.69
C SER A 262 2.84 14.10 8.36
N GLN A 263 1.90 14.21 7.43
CA GLN A 263 1.27 15.47 7.07
C GLN A 263 -0.25 15.35 7.13
N VAL A 264 -0.88 16.32 7.81
CA VAL A 264 -2.34 16.38 7.90
C VAL A 264 -2.84 17.74 7.39
N ILE A 265 -3.90 17.73 6.58
CA ILE A 265 -4.45 18.92 5.94
C ILE A 265 -5.94 19.00 6.27
N LEU A 266 -6.40 20.18 6.69
CA LEU A 266 -7.82 20.52 6.76
C LEU A 266 -8.15 21.50 5.64
N LEU A 267 -9.14 21.19 4.80
CA LEU A 267 -9.75 22.09 3.83
C LEU A 267 -11.16 22.47 4.30
N THR A 268 -11.47 23.76 4.31
CA THR A 268 -12.80 24.25 4.72
C THR A 268 -13.13 25.59 4.07
N THR A 269 -14.42 25.89 3.94
CA THR A 269 -14.93 27.20 3.54
C THR A 269 -15.32 28.09 4.74
N SER A 270 -15.12 27.62 5.98
CA SER A 270 -15.53 28.32 7.20
C SER A 270 -14.34 28.74 8.07
N ALA A 271 -14.09 30.06 8.12
CA ALA A 271 -13.03 30.59 8.98
C ALA A 271 -13.27 30.30 10.48
N GLN A 272 -14.52 30.38 10.94
CA GLN A 272 -14.87 30.11 12.34
C GLN A 272 -14.68 28.61 12.69
N PHE A 273 -14.81 27.73 11.70
CA PHE A 273 -14.61 26.32 11.91
C PHE A 273 -13.12 25.98 12.16
N ILE A 274 -12.21 26.68 11.50
CA ILE A 274 -10.76 26.55 11.74
C ILE A 274 -10.42 26.80 13.21
N ASP A 275 -10.96 27.87 13.81
CA ASP A 275 -10.67 28.21 15.21
C ASP A 275 -11.18 27.14 16.16
N LYS A 276 -12.35 26.54 15.87
CA LYS A 276 -12.94 25.46 16.66
C LYS A 276 -12.09 24.17 16.55
N VAL A 277 -11.65 23.82 15.34
CA VAL A 277 -10.79 22.64 15.14
C VAL A 277 -9.43 22.85 15.79
N GLN A 278 -8.83 24.05 15.70
CA GLN A 278 -7.56 24.32 16.37
C GLN A 278 -7.66 24.15 17.88
N ALA A 279 -8.72 24.66 18.49
CA ALA A 279 -8.96 24.50 19.94
C ALA A 279 -9.12 23.01 20.32
N GLU A 280 -9.79 22.21 19.50
CA GLU A 280 -9.92 20.77 19.72
C GLU A 280 -8.61 20.01 19.49
N VAL A 281 -7.81 20.37 18.49
CA VAL A 281 -6.47 19.80 18.29
C VAL A 281 -5.59 20.07 19.52
N ASP A 282 -5.56 21.32 20.02
CA ASP A 282 -4.75 21.71 21.18
C ASP A 282 -5.21 20.96 22.45
N ARG A 283 -6.53 20.77 22.60
CA ARG A 283 -7.09 20.01 23.73
C ARG A 283 -6.76 18.51 23.66
N GLN A 284 -6.94 17.89 22.48
CA GLN A 284 -6.82 16.44 22.33
C GLN A 284 -5.36 15.98 22.29
N ILE A 285 -4.46 16.74 21.66
CA ILE A 285 -3.04 16.36 21.56
C ILE A 285 -2.37 16.24 22.93
N ALA A 286 -2.81 17.07 23.90
CA ALA A 286 -2.30 17.01 25.27
C ALA A 286 -2.63 15.69 25.99
N LEU A 287 -3.62 14.94 25.50
CA LEU A 287 -4.06 13.68 26.08
C LEU A 287 -3.41 12.45 25.40
N LEU A 288 -2.70 12.66 24.28
CA LEU A 288 -2.11 11.55 23.53
C LEU A 288 -0.81 11.06 24.18
N PRO A 289 -0.63 9.73 24.35
CA PRO A 289 0.64 9.17 24.78
C PRO A 289 1.82 9.50 23.87
N ARG A 290 1.56 9.65 22.55
CA ARG A 290 2.54 9.96 21.50
C ARG A 290 2.52 11.45 21.09
N ASN A 291 2.20 12.34 22.01
CA ASN A 291 2.01 13.78 21.73
C ASN A 291 3.22 14.46 21.07
N GLU A 292 4.45 14.10 21.45
CA GLU A 292 5.66 14.67 20.85
C GLU A 292 5.81 14.34 19.35
N ILE A 293 5.36 13.17 18.93
CA ILE A 293 5.35 12.75 17.52
C ILE A 293 4.30 13.54 16.77
N ALA A 294 3.08 13.57 17.31
CA ALA A 294 1.97 14.32 16.72
C ALA A 294 2.28 15.82 16.61
N GLN A 295 2.88 16.44 17.64
CA GLN A 295 3.30 17.84 17.58
C GLN A 295 4.26 18.12 16.44
N ALA A 296 5.28 17.27 16.26
CA ALA A 296 6.23 17.42 15.16
C ALA A 296 5.56 17.28 13.78
N ALA A 297 4.61 16.35 13.62
CA ALA A 297 3.81 16.20 12.40
C ALA A 297 2.95 17.44 12.11
N LEU A 298 2.38 18.07 13.15
CA LEU A 298 1.57 19.28 12.99
C LEU A 298 2.37 20.50 12.51
N GLU A 299 3.69 20.54 12.67
CA GLU A 299 4.55 21.59 12.10
C GLU A 299 4.55 21.55 10.57
N ASN A 300 4.46 20.35 10.00
CA ASN A 300 4.36 20.11 8.55
C ASN A 300 2.93 20.28 7.99
N SER A 301 1.95 20.50 8.85
CA SER A 301 0.53 20.40 8.57
C SER A 301 -0.13 21.77 8.38
N ARG A 302 -1.29 21.79 7.71
CA ARG A 302 -1.98 23.04 7.31
C ARG A 302 -3.48 22.95 7.57
N MET A 303 -4.07 24.10 7.90
CA MET A 303 -5.51 24.36 7.80
C MET A 303 -5.71 25.42 6.72
N ILE A 304 -6.46 25.10 5.67
CA ILE A 304 -6.59 25.95 4.48
C ILE A 304 -8.04 26.38 4.34
N LEU A 305 -8.26 27.70 4.33
CA LEU A 305 -9.56 28.31 4.07
C LEU A 305 -9.67 28.62 2.58
N LEU A 306 -10.67 28.05 1.93
CA LEU A 306 -10.96 28.20 0.50
C LEU A 306 -12.31 28.92 0.29
N GLY A 307 -12.55 29.39 -0.93
CA GLY A 307 -13.73 30.20 -1.24
C GLY A 307 -15.00 29.37 -1.47
N ASN A 308 -14.86 28.14 -1.98
CA ASN A 308 -15.98 27.30 -2.38
C ASN A 308 -15.55 25.83 -2.54
N ASP A 309 -16.53 24.95 -2.77
CA ASP A 309 -16.32 23.51 -2.95
C ASP A 309 -15.54 23.15 -4.23
N ASP A 310 -15.59 24.00 -5.27
CA ASP A 310 -14.84 23.77 -6.50
C ASP A 310 -13.33 23.92 -6.24
N GLU A 311 -12.92 24.92 -5.48
CA GLU A 311 -11.54 25.12 -5.07
C GLU A 311 -11.07 23.98 -4.14
N ILE A 312 -11.94 23.51 -3.24
CA ILE A 312 -11.64 22.36 -2.36
C ILE A 312 -11.35 21.12 -3.19
N ILE A 313 -12.23 20.73 -4.09
CA ILE A 313 -12.05 19.53 -4.91
C ILE A 313 -10.84 19.66 -5.86
N GLU A 314 -10.60 20.83 -6.43
CA GLU A 314 -9.42 21.06 -7.26
C GLU A 314 -8.12 20.87 -6.44
N MET A 315 -8.08 21.43 -5.22
CA MET A 315 -6.92 21.29 -4.33
C MET A 315 -6.74 19.86 -3.84
N THR A 316 -7.82 19.16 -3.48
CA THR A 316 -7.81 17.72 -3.12
C THR A 316 -7.23 16.87 -4.24
N ASN A 317 -7.72 17.06 -5.47
CA ASN A 317 -7.23 16.29 -6.63
C ASN A 317 -5.77 16.65 -7.00
N GLU A 318 -5.31 17.88 -6.71
CA GLU A 318 -3.91 18.27 -6.88
C GLU A 318 -3.03 17.66 -5.77
N TYR A 319 -3.48 17.67 -4.52
CA TYR A 319 -2.77 17.03 -3.42
C TYR A 319 -2.74 15.51 -3.56
N ALA A 320 -3.85 14.88 -3.96
CA ALA A 320 -3.99 13.44 -4.09
C ALA A 320 -3.61 12.71 -2.79
N PRO A 321 -4.39 12.90 -1.71
CA PRO A 321 -4.06 12.38 -0.39
C PRO A 321 -4.09 10.85 -0.34
N GLU A 322 -3.34 10.28 0.58
CA GLU A 322 -3.44 8.87 0.96
C GLU A 322 -4.84 8.56 1.51
N HIS A 323 -5.24 9.28 2.57
CA HIS A 323 -6.56 9.20 3.17
C HIS A 323 -7.31 10.52 2.97
N LEU A 324 -8.54 10.45 2.48
CA LEU A 324 -9.43 11.59 2.34
C LEU A 324 -10.69 11.37 3.17
N ILE A 325 -10.95 12.26 4.13
CA ILE A 325 -12.18 12.25 4.94
C ILE A 325 -13.05 13.43 4.54
N ILE A 326 -14.33 13.21 4.26
CA ILE A 326 -15.28 14.24 3.84
C ILE A 326 -16.38 14.36 4.89
N GLN A 327 -16.33 15.40 5.72
CA GLN A 327 -17.30 15.71 6.78
C GLN A 327 -18.12 16.96 6.43
N THR A 328 -18.86 16.93 5.34
CA THR A 328 -19.72 18.00 4.87
C THR A 328 -21.16 17.54 4.72
N ALA A 329 -22.11 18.47 4.66
CA ALA A 329 -23.52 18.14 4.43
C ALA A 329 -23.75 17.46 3.07
N ASN A 330 -22.93 17.78 2.06
CA ASN A 330 -22.97 17.23 0.71
C ASN A 330 -21.82 16.23 0.42
N ALA A 331 -21.38 15.48 1.44
CA ALA A 331 -20.20 14.59 1.35
C ALA A 331 -20.24 13.61 0.18
N ASN A 332 -21.40 13.01 -0.13
CA ASN A 332 -21.54 12.10 -1.27
C ASN A 332 -21.34 12.81 -2.62
N GLU A 333 -21.85 14.04 -2.77
CA GLU A 333 -21.68 14.83 -3.99
C GLU A 333 -20.21 15.20 -4.20
N LEU A 334 -19.51 15.62 -3.14
CA LEU A 334 -18.08 15.91 -3.23
C LEU A 334 -17.26 14.65 -3.53
N ALA A 335 -17.60 13.51 -2.93
CA ALA A 335 -16.90 12.25 -3.15
C ALA A 335 -16.93 11.81 -4.63
N GLU A 336 -18.06 12.00 -5.34
CA GLU A 336 -18.16 11.69 -6.78
C GLU A 336 -17.23 12.55 -7.66
N ARG A 337 -16.76 13.69 -7.16
CA ARG A 337 -15.85 14.62 -7.87
C ARG A 337 -14.38 14.36 -7.57
N VAL A 338 -14.08 13.46 -6.61
CA VAL A 338 -12.71 13.09 -6.27
C VAL A 338 -12.20 12.09 -7.31
N VAL A 339 -11.07 12.40 -7.92
CA VAL A 339 -10.42 11.52 -8.91
C VAL A 339 -9.03 11.05 -8.46
N ASN A 340 -8.47 11.67 -7.43
CA ASN A 340 -7.14 11.35 -6.93
C ASN A 340 -7.16 11.25 -5.39
N ALA A 341 -7.30 10.05 -4.86
CA ALA A 341 -7.13 9.73 -3.44
C ALA A 341 -6.80 8.23 -3.28
N GLY A 342 -6.10 7.86 -2.23
CA GLY A 342 -5.84 6.47 -1.91
C GLY A 342 -7.09 5.76 -1.38
N SER A 343 -7.78 6.39 -0.41
CA SER A 343 -9.06 5.94 0.15
C SER A 343 -9.92 7.15 0.54
N VAL A 344 -11.25 7.02 0.38
CA VAL A 344 -12.21 8.10 0.70
C VAL A 344 -13.19 7.65 1.77
N PHE A 345 -13.32 8.43 2.83
CA PHE A 345 -14.20 8.21 3.98
C PHE A 345 -15.32 9.24 3.97
N ILE A 346 -16.55 8.80 3.86
CA ILE A 346 -17.70 9.67 3.59
C ILE A 346 -18.57 9.83 4.83
N GLY A 347 -18.73 11.07 5.25
CA GLY A 347 -19.61 11.46 6.36
C GLY A 347 -18.97 11.35 7.74
N PRO A 348 -19.66 11.89 8.77
CA PRO A 348 -19.10 12.08 10.11
C PRO A 348 -18.88 10.76 10.90
N TRP A 349 -19.43 9.64 10.43
CA TRP A 349 -19.33 8.33 11.07
C TRP A 349 -18.30 7.42 10.41
N SER A 350 -17.50 7.96 9.51
CA SER A 350 -16.49 7.20 8.74
C SER A 350 -15.08 7.72 9.07
N PRO A 351 -14.54 7.44 10.26
CA PRO A 351 -13.17 7.82 10.59
C PRO A 351 -12.17 6.98 9.80
N GLU A 352 -10.97 7.51 9.57
CA GLU A 352 -9.85 6.79 8.96
C GLU A 352 -9.59 5.43 9.61
N SER A 353 -9.62 5.39 10.95
CA SER A 353 -9.41 4.16 11.74
C SER A 353 -10.36 3.01 11.35
N ALA A 354 -11.55 3.30 10.80
CA ALA A 354 -12.43 2.23 10.32
C ALA A 354 -11.80 1.48 9.14
N GLY A 355 -11.21 2.21 8.17
CA GLY A 355 -10.48 1.63 7.04
C GLY A 355 -9.20 0.94 7.46
N ASP A 356 -8.47 1.55 8.39
CA ASP A 356 -7.19 1.05 8.86
C ASP A 356 -7.28 -0.29 9.58
N TYR A 357 -8.41 -0.56 10.23
CA TYR A 357 -8.51 -1.75 11.09
C TYR A 357 -9.56 -2.75 10.66
N ALA A 358 -10.80 -2.33 10.32
CA ALA A 358 -11.90 -3.27 10.40
C ALA A 358 -13.02 -3.14 9.36
N SER A 359 -13.16 -2.04 8.62
CA SER A 359 -14.26 -1.86 7.67
C SER A 359 -14.20 -2.82 6.48
N GLY A 360 -12.98 -3.22 6.07
CA GLY A 360 -12.75 -4.16 4.99
C GLY A 360 -11.89 -3.63 3.85
N THR A 361 -11.77 -2.30 3.68
CA THR A 361 -10.85 -1.68 2.73
C THR A 361 -9.39 -1.89 3.13
N ASN A 362 -8.45 -1.55 2.25
CA ASN A 362 -7.03 -1.75 2.51
C ASN A 362 -6.37 -0.42 2.91
N HIS A 363 -5.54 -0.45 3.93
CA HIS A 363 -4.81 0.71 4.40
C HIS A 363 -3.40 0.86 3.78
N THR A 364 -2.95 -0.09 2.99
CA THR A 364 -1.69 0.05 2.25
C THR A 364 -1.96 0.84 0.99
N LEU A 365 -1.82 2.14 1.11
CA LEU A 365 -2.27 3.14 0.13
C LEU A 365 -1.08 3.90 -0.46
N PRO A 366 -1.23 4.49 -1.66
CA PRO A 366 -0.21 5.36 -2.23
C PRO A 366 -0.16 6.69 -1.48
N THR A 367 1.04 7.09 -1.05
CA THR A 367 1.33 8.38 -0.41
C THR A 367 2.04 9.31 -1.39
N SER A 368 2.42 10.51 -0.95
CA SER A 368 3.27 11.45 -1.73
C SER A 368 2.72 11.80 -3.11
N GLY A 369 1.39 11.88 -3.24
CA GLY A 369 0.70 12.18 -4.50
C GLY A 369 0.68 11.03 -5.51
N TYR A 370 1.21 9.86 -5.17
CA TYR A 370 1.16 8.70 -6.03
C TYR A 370 -0.26 8.15 -6.27
N ALA A 371 -1.26 8.60 -5.50
CA ALA A 371 -2.67 8.30 -5.77
C ALA A 371 -3.15 8.80 -7.14
N LYS A 372 -2.41 9.69 -7.80
CA LYS A 372 -2.64 10.10 -9.20
C LYS A 372 -2.38 8.98 -10.22
N ALA A 373 -1.62 7.93 -9.86
CA ALA A 373 -1.20 6.88 -10.78
C ALA A 373 -1.22 5.46 -10.20
N TYR A 374 -1.28 5.32 -8.89
CA TYR A 374 -1.30 4.03 -8.20
C TYR A 374 -2.56 3.86 -7.37
N SER A 375 -3.08 2.66 -7.36
CA SER A 375 -4.14 2.26 -6.42
C SER A 375 -3.55 1.72 -5.12
N GLY A 376 -4.33 1.76 -4.05
CA GLY A 376 -4.05 0.99 -2.85
C GLY A 376 -3.97 -0.52 -3.14
N VAL A 377 -3.40 -1.28 -2.21
CA VAL A 377 -3.32 -2.73 -2.34
C VAL A 377 -4.72 -3.34 -2.45
N ASN A 378 -4.91 -4.16 -3.47
CA ASN A 378 -6.16 -4.83 -3.79
C ASN A 378 -5.86 -6.21 -4.41
N ILE A 379 -6.89 -6.93 -4.88
CA ILE A 379 -6.72 -8.25 -5.50
C ILE A 379 -5.83 -8.20 -6.74
N ASP A 380 -5.97 -7.19 -7.60
CA ASP A 380 -5.14 -7.03 -8.81
C ASP A 380 -3.65 -6.88 -8.48
N SER A 381 -3.31 -6.35 -7.30
CA SER A 381 -1.93 -6.24 -6.84
C SER A 381 -1.21 -7.60 -6.74
N PHE A 382 -1.97 -8.67 -6.49
CA PHE A 382 -1.49 -10.06 -6.33
C PHE A 382 -1.72 -10.94 -7.56
N MET A 383 -2.23 -10.35 -8.65
CA MET A 383 -2.52 -11.07 -9.89
C MET A 383 -1.74 -10.53 -11.07
N ARG A 384 -1.62 -11.36 -12.10
CA ARG A 384 -1.16 -10.97 -13.44
C ARG A 384 -2.26 -11.30 -14.42
N LYS A 385 -2.47 -10.42 -15.38
CA LYS A 385 -3.43 -10.63 -16.48
C LYS A 385 -2.67 -11.07 -17.71
N ILE A 386 -2.89 -12.32 -18.13
CA ILE A 386 -2.30 -12.91 -19.33
C ILE A 386 -3.33 -12.81 -20.44
N THR A 387 -2.93 -12.27 -21.58
CA THR A 387 -3.77 -12.19 -22.78
C THR A 387 -3.71 -13.49 -23.55
N PHE A 388 -4.86 -13.92 -24.03
CA PHE A 388 -5.03 -15.06 -24.91
C PHE A 388 -5.73 -14.60 -26.17
N GLN A 389 -5.38 -15.20 -27.30
CA GLN A 389 -6.03 -14.99 -28.57
C GLN A 389 -6.10 -16.30 -29.33
N GLU A 390 -7.25 -16.53 -29.94
CA GLU A 390 -7.54 -17.72 -30.74
C GLU A 390 -8.18 -17.27 -32.05
N LEU A 391 -7.59 -17.69 -33.15
CA LEU A 391 -8.10 -17.41 -34.51
C LEU A 391 -8.54 -18.72 -35.15
N THR A 392 -9.73 -18.72 -35.72
CA THR A 392 -10.14 -19.79 -36.63
C THR A 392 -9.47 -19.59 -38.01
N ARG A 393 -9.60 -20.59 -38.87
CA ARG A 393 -9.11 -20.53 -40.24
C ARG A 393 -9.74 -19.37 -41.02
N GLU A 394 -11.05 -19.19 -40.87
CA GLU A 394 -11.84 -18.12 -41.47
C GLU A 394 -11.47 -16.75 -40.88
N GLY A 395 -11.25 -16.69 -39.57
CA GLY A 395 -10.80 -15.47 -38.88
C GLY A 395 -9.43 -15.02 -39.41
N LEU A 396 -8.48 -15.96 -39.59
CA LEU A 396 -7.19 -15.64 -40.15
C LEU A 396 -7.30 -15.26 -41.65
N ALA A 397 -8.15 -15.90 -42.43
CA ALA A 397 -8.41 -15.53 -43.81
C ALA A 397 -8.86 -14.07 -43.96
N SER A 398 -9.75 -13.64 -43.05
CA SER A 398 -10.26 -12.27 -42.99
C SER A 398 -9.24 -11.25 -42.50
N LEU A 399 -8.55 -11.54 -41.39
CA LEU A 399 -7.65 -10.59 -40.71
C LEU A 399 -6.22 -10.59 -41.29
N GLY A 400 -5.80 -11.70 -41.91
CA GLY A 400 -4.45 -11.90 -42.40
C GLY A 400 -3.92 -10.80 -43.35
N PRO A 401 -4.70 -10.39 -44.36
CA PRO A 401 -4.26 -9.30 -45.28
C PRO A 401 -4.00 -7.96 -44.51
N VAL A 402 -4.76 -7.68 -43.49
CA VAL A 402 -4.54 -6.50 -42.64
C VAL A 402 -3.22 -6.60 -41.89
N ILE A 403 -2.93 -7.77 -41.29
CA ILE A 403 -1.67 -8.01 -40.56
C ILE A 403 -0.47 -7.91 -41.54
N GLU A 404 -0.58 -8.51 -42.71
CA GLU A 404 0.50 -8.43 -43.72
C GLU A 404 0.79 -6.99 -44.15
N THR A 405 -0.25 -6.18 -44.34
CA THR A 405 -0.13 -4.77 -44.71
C THR A 405 0.54 -3.95 -43.61
N MET A 406 0.13 -4.14 -42.35
CA MET A 406 0.74 -3.46 -41.22
C MET A 406 2.20 -3.85 -41.01
N ALA A 407 2.48 -5.15 -41.02
CA ALA A 407 3.86 -5.64 -40.86
C ALA A 407 4.80 -5.15 -41.97
N ALA A 408 4.30 -5.08 -43.21
CA ALA A 408 5.06 -4.51 -44.35
C ALA A 408 5.30 -3.00 -44.16
N GLY A 409 4.31 -2.25 -43.65
CA GLY A 409 4.44 -0.83 -43.34
C GLY A 409 5.49 -0.54 -42.25
N GLU A 410 5.69 -1.46 -41.32
CA GLU A 410 6.74 -1.39 -40.28
C GLU A 410 8.08 -2.02 -40.71
N SER A 411 8.18 -2.51 -41.96
CA SER A 411 9.36 -3.22 -42.48
C SER A 411 9.72 -4.49 -41.67
N LEU A 412 8.69 -5.16 -41.13
CA LEU A 412 8.83 -6.40 -40.34
C LEU A 412 8.48 -7.64 -41.19
N ASP A 413 9.31 -7.96 -42.19
CA ASP A 413 9.06 -9.02 -43.16
C ASP A 413 8.88 -10.42 -42.55
N ALA A 414 9.55 -10.74 -41.44
CA ALA A 414 9.36 -12.00 -40.74
C ALA A 414 7.97 -12.11 -40.11
N HIS A 415 7.43 -11.01 -39.55
CA HIS A 415 6.06 -10.96 -39.03
C HIS A 415 5.04 -11.15 -40.14
N LYS A 416 5.21 -10.44 -41.28
CA LYS A 416 4.41 -10.61 -42.46
C LYS A 416 4.41 -12.07 -42.95
N ASN A 417 5.61 -12.65 -43.13
CA ASN A 417 5.76 -14.01 -43.63
C ASN A 417 5.12 -15.06 -42.72
N ALA A 418 5.08 -14.84 -41.40
CA ALA A 418 4.39 -15.74 -40.48
C ALA A 418 2.89 -15.87 -40.81
N VAL A 419 2.25 -14.80 -41.29
CA VAL A 419 0.85 -14.80 -41.75
C VAL A 419 0.73 -15.32 -43.17
N THR A 420 1.59 -14.83 -44.08
CA THR A 420 1.62 -15.25 -45.49
C THR A 420 1.66 -16.77 -45.69
N LEU A 421 2.51 -17.45 -44.89
CA LEU A 421 2.63 -18.91 -44.97
C LEU A 421 1.32 -19.62 -44.55
N ARG A 422 0.65 -19.10 -43.54
CA ARG A 422 -0.63 -19.66 -43.08
C ARG A 422 -1.77 -19.39 -44.07
N LEU A 423 -1.81 -18.21 -44.67
CA LEU A 423 -2.79 -17.89 -45.74
C LEU A 423 -2.66 -18.77 -46.96
N LYS A 424 -1.45 -19.26 -47.29
CA LYS A 424 -1.23 -20.19 -48.41
C LYS A 424 -1.75 -21.60 -48.13
N GLU A 425 -1.99 -21.96 -46.90
CA GLU A 425 -2.52 -23.26 -46.47
C GLU A 425 -4.05 -23.23 -46.26
N LEU A 426 -4.69 -22.09 -46.46
CA LEU A 426 -6.16 -21.94 -46.32
C LEU A 426 -6.87 -22.41 -47.59
#